data_8bb149f966ff801f515c06a357124093
#
_entry.id   8bb149f966ff801f515c06a357124093
#
_cell.length_a   1.000
_cell.length_b   1.000
_cell.length_c   1.000
_cell.angle_alpha   90.00
_cell.angle_beta   90.00
_cell.angle_gamma   90.00
#
_symmetry.space_group_name_H-M   'P 1'
#
loop_
_entity.id
_entity.type
_entity.pdbx_description
1 polymer ?
#
loop_
_entity_poly.entity_id
_entity_poly.type
_entity_poly.pdbx_seq_one_letter_code
_entity_poly.pdbx_strand_id
1 'polypeptide(L)'
;MAELVFDMGKVINYKNAGEEIAYRDVVPIGTSCIGISNMPIPQNKVGTVTLEGIWNLPADTSTAFEVGDILYWNTAGKKLTKTSTDVPAGMCTLKKESATAVGQVKLLGNAVKTTGE
;
A
#
# COMPACT_ATOMS: atom_id res chain seq x y z
N MET A 1 27.69 9.77 -7.89
CA MET A 1 26.78 10.72 -8.55
C MET A 1 25.43 10.06 -8.79
N ALA A 2 24.36 10.80 -8.53
CA ALA A 2 23.02 10.25 -8.69
C ALA A 2 22.59 10.31 -10.16
N GLU A 3 21.84 9.31 -10.56
CA GLU A 3 21.23 9.28 -11.90
C GLU A 3 19.72 9.16 -11.74
N LEU A 4 18.98 9.91 -12.53
CA LEU A 4 17.53 9.83 -12.54
C LEU A 4 17.10 8.65 -13.41
N VAL A 5 16.47 7.66 -12.79
CA VAL A 5 16.04 6.46 -13.50
C VAL A 5 14.62 6.59 -14.01
N PHE A 6 13.70 7.04 -13.12
CA PHE A 6 12.31 7.32 -13.50
C PHE A 6 11.99 8.76 -13.09
N ASP A 7 11.36 9.52 -13.98
CA ASP A 7 11.11 10.94 -13.74
C ASP A 7 10.31 11.21 -12.49
N MET A 8 9.25 10.45 -12.23
CA MET A 8 8.32 10.74 -11.16
C MET A 8 8.47 9.81 -9.97
N GLY A 9 9.06 8.64 -10.18
CA GLY A 9 9.17 7.65 -9.10
C GLY A 9 7.83 7.10 -8.63
N LYS A 10 6.78 7.24 -9.44
CA LYS A 10 5.45 6.76 -9.06
C LYS A 10 5.24 5.29 -9.35
N VAL A 11 6.04 4.73 -10.22
CA VAL A 11 5.93 3.35 -10.67
C VAL A 11 7.30 2.72 -10.57
N ILE A 12 7.36 1.49 -10.07
CA ILE A 12 8.62 0.74 -10.02
C ILE A 12 8.43 -0.62 -10.68
N ASN A 13 9.54 -1.21 -11.07
CA ASN A 13 9.58 -2.60 -11.48
C ASN A 13 9.66 -3.47 -10.23
N TYR A 14 8.86 -4.50 -10.17
CA TYR A 14 8.82 -5.38 -9.01
C TYR A 14 8.91 -6.82 -9.45
N LYS A 15 9.86 -7.57 -8.91
CA LYS A 15 9.98 -9.00 -9.18
C LYS A 15 9.17 -9.75 -8.12
N ASN A 16 8.22 -10.55 -8.58
CA ASN A 16 7.35 -11.29 -7.68
C ASN A 16 7.99 -12.60 -7.28
N ALA A 17 8.45 -12.71 -6.04
CA ALA A 17 9.04 -13.93 -5.53
C ALA A 17 8.01 -14.86 -4.88
N GLY A 18 6.77 -14.43 -4.76
CA GLY A 18 5.72 -15.22 -4.13
C GLY A 18 4.68 -15.72 -5.12
N GLU A 19 3.45 -15.86 -4.64
CA GLU A 19 2.35 -16.33 -5.47
C GLU A 19 1.97 -15.28 -6.51
N GLU A 20 1.22 -15.71 -7.51
CA GLU A 20 0.78 -14.81 -8.58
C GLU A 20 0.06 -13.59 -8.01
N ILE A 21 0.39 -12.41 -8.56
CA ILE A 21 -0.24 -11.15 -8.19
C ILE A 21 -1.23 -10.82 -9.31
N ALA A 22 -2.47 -10.53 -8.93
CA ALA A 22 -3.48 -10.15 -9.92
C ALA A 22 -3.43 -8.65 -10.20
N TYR A 23 -4.03 -8.24 -11.30
CA TYR A 23 -4.18 -6.82 -11.63
C TYR A 23 -4.87 -6.08 -10.48
N ARG A 24 -4.31 -4.96 -10.08
CA ARG A 24 -4.85 -4.10 -9.00
C ARG A 24 -4.77 -4.73 -7.61
N ASP A 25 -3.97 -5.77 -7.44
CA ASP A 25 -3.69 -6.27 -6.09
C ASP A 25 -2.77 -5.32 -5.34
N VAL A 26 -2.91 -5.31 -4.02
CA VAL A 26 -1.98 -4.60 -3.15
C VAL A 26 -0.72 -5.43 -3.01
N VAL A 27 0.41 -4.80 -3.25
CA VAL A 27 1.72 -5.47 -3.21
C VAL A 27 2.56 -4.83 -2.11
N PRO A 28 2.84 -5.53 -1.02
CA PRO A 28 3.76 -4.99 -0.01
C PRO A 28 5.17 -4.89 -0.61
N ILE A 29 5.78 -3.74 -0.45
CA ILE A 29 7.15 -3.52 -0.91
C ILE A 29 8.05 -3.65 0.32
N GLY A 30 8.49 -4.88 0.56
CA GLY A 30 9.19 -5.17 1.79
C GLY A 30 8.34 -4.82 2.98
N THR A 31 8.91 -4.10 3.93
CA THR A 31 8.18 -3.61 5.09
C THR A 31 8.00 -2.09 5.05
N SER A 32 8.30 -1.47 3.92
CA SER A 32 8.40 -0.02 3.83
C SER A 32 7.11 0.66 3.39
N CYS A 33 6.41 0.08 2.44
CA CYS A 33 5.20 0.68 1.89
C CYS A 33 4.45 -0.36 1.09
N ILE A 34 3.32 0.05 0.49
CA ILE A 34 2.58 -0.82 -0.42
C ILE A 34 2.48 -0.14 -1.76
N GLY A 35 2.22 -0.94 -2.78
CA GLY A 35 1.92 -0.46 -4.11
C GLY A 35 0.74 -1.21 -4.68
N ILE A 36 0.29 -0.80 -5.86
CA ILE A 36 -0.83 -1.41 -6.54
C ILE A 36 -0.33 -1.96 -7.88
N SER A 37 -0.57 -3.23 -8.14
CA SER A 37 -0.07 -3.85 -9.37
C SER A 37 -0.79 -3.27 -10.59
N ASN A 38 -0.03 -3.00 -11.65
CA ASN A 38 -0.58 -2.46 -12.89
C ASN A 38 -0.89 -3.57 -13.90
N MET A 39 -0.57 -4.81 -13.55
CA MET A 39 -0.70 -5.95 -14.45
C MET A 39 -0.62 -7.22 -13.61
N PRO A 40 -1.11 -8.35 -14.13
CA PRO A 40 -0.83 -9.62 -13.45
C PRO A 40 0.66 -9.88 -13.44
N ILE A 41 1.19 -10.33 -12.32
CA ILE A 41 2.61 -10.64 -12.19
C ILE A 41 2.76 -12.07 -11.70
N PRO A 42 3.01 -13.02 -12.62
CA PRO A 42 3.21 -14.42 -12.22
C PRO A 42 4.44 -14.57 -11.34
N GLN A 43 4.50 -15.68 -10.63
CA GLN A 43 5.64 -15.96 -9.77
C GLN A 43 6.94 -15.92 -10.58
N ASN A 44 7.95 -15.28 -10.00
CA ASN A 44 9.29 -15.13 -10.58
C ASN A 44 9.35 -14.24 -11.83
N LYS A 45 8.29 -13.49 -12.09
CA LYS A 45 8.26 -12.54 -13.19
C LYS A 45 8.36 -11.12 -12.66
N VAL A 46 8.68 -10.19 -13.56
CA VAL A 46 8.76 -8.77 -13.24
C VAL A 46 7.56 -8.07 -13.82
N GLY A 47 6.93 -7.22 -13.03
CA GLY A 47 5.84 -6.37 -13.50
C GLY A 47 5.99 -5.00 -12.89
N THR A 48 5.05 -4.11 -13.17
CA THR A 48 5.10 -2.75 -12.64
C THR A 48 4.08 -2.57 -11.54
N VAL A 49 4.44 -1.75 -10.56
CA VAL A 49 3.64 -1.47 -9.38
C VAL A 49 3.60 0.03 -9.19
N THR A 50 2.39 0.58 -9.00
CA THR A 50 2.20 2.02 -8.76
C THR A 50 2.31 2.29 -7.27
N LEU A 51 3.11 3.28 -6.92
CA LEU A 51 3.38 3.62 -5.52
C LEU A 51 2.61 4.82 -5.03
N GLU A 52 1.86 5.51 -5.87
CA GLU A 52 1.16 6.73 -5.50
C GLU A 52 -0.29 6.71 -5.96
N GLY A 53 -1.06 7.72 -5.55
CA GLY A 53 -2.44 7.84 -5.92
C GLY A 53 -3.36 7.65 -4.72
N ILE A 54 -4.63 7.89 -4.94
CA ILE A 54 -5.68 7.69 -3.93
C ILE A 54 -6.48 6.47 -4.34
N TRP A 55 -6.58 5.51 -3.43
CA TRP A 55 -7.17 4.20 -3.73
C TRP A 55 -8.19 3.81 -2.67
N ASN A 56 -9.24 3.12 -3.10
CA ASN A 56 -10.15 2.46 -2.17
C ASN A 56 -9.66 1.04 -1.98
N LEU A 57 -9.39 0.67 -0.74
CA LEU A 57 -8.87 -0.65 -0.41
C LEU A 57 -9.71 -1.28 0.69
N PRO A 58 -9.72 -2.62 0.79
CA PRO A 58 -10.40 -3.27 1.90
C PRO A 58 -9.87 -2.76 3.23
N ALA A 59 -10.75 -2.59 4.19
CA ALA A 59 -10.40 -2.00 5.48
C ALA A 59 -10.99 -2.80 6.62
N ASP A 60 -10.33 -2.70 7.78
CA ASP A 60 -10.79 -3.31 9.02
C ASP A 60 -12.17 -2.77 9.38
N THR A 61 -13.09 -3.67 9.71
CA THR A 61 -14.47 -3.29 10.02
C THR A 61 -14.70 -3.02 11.50
N SER A 62 -13.64 -2.98 12.29
CA SER A 62 -13.74 -2.69 13.71
C SER A 62 -13.11 -1.36 14.11
N THR A 63 -12.59 -0.59 13.16
CA THR A 63 -11.86 0.65 13.44
C THR A 63 -12.32 1.75 12.52
N ALA A 64 -12.65 2.91 13.09
CA ALA A 64 -12.96 4.10 12.30
C ALA A 64 -11.66 4.77 11.87
N PHE A 65 -11.67 5.38 10.68
CA PHE A 65 -10.54 6.17 10.19
C PHE A 65 -10.97 7.63 10.05
N GLU A 66 -10.08 8.54 10.43
CA GLU A 66 -10.31 9.98 10.22
C GLU A 66 -9.35 10.48 9.15
N VAL A 67 -9.75 11.54 8.45
CA VAL A 67 -8.87 12.16 7.46
C VAL A 67 -7.58 12.58 8.15
N GLY A 68 -6.46 12.21 7.56
CA GLY A 68 -5.15 12.51 8.12
C GLY A 68 -4.54 11.38 8.94
N ASP A 69 -5.32 10.36 9.27
CA ASP A 69 -4.77 9.20 9.98
C ASP A 69 -3.76 8.45 9.11
N ILE A 70 -2.70 7.97 9.73
CA ILE A 70 -1.75 7.10 9.04
C ILE A 70 -2.32 5.70 9.05
N LEU A 71 -2.44 5.12 7.89
CA LEU A 71 -2.99 3.78 7.72
C LEU A 71 -1.90 2.78 7.37
N TYR A 72 -2.14 1.54 7.74
CA TYR A 72 -1.20 0.45 7.53
C TYR A 72 -1.92 -0.70 6.83
N TRP A 73 -1.16 -1.56 6.21
CA TRP A 73 -1.71 -2.72 5.47
C TRP A 73 -1.36 -3.99 6.21
N ASN A 74 -2.37 -4.73 6.62
CA ASN A 74 -2.18 -6.04 7.23
C ASN A 74 -2.06 -7.08 6.12
N THR A 75 -0.86 -7.59 5.92
CA THR A 75 -0.59 -8.50 4.81
C THR A 75 -1.38 -9.80 4.94
N ALA A 76 -1.49 -10.33 6.14
CA ALA A 76 -2.20 -11.59 6.35
C ALA A 76 -3.71 -11.43 6.14
N GLY A 77 -4.29 -10.36 6.67
CA GLY A 77 -5.72 -10.12 6.54
C GLY A 77 -6.11 -9.39 5.27
N LYS A 78 -5.16 -8.83 4.55
CA LYS A 78 -5.36 -8.11 3.30
C LYS A 78 -6.35 -6.97 3.49
N LYS A 79 -6.05 -6.09 4.43
CA LYS A 79 -6.93 -4.96 4.74
C LYS A 79 -6.14 -3.83 5.39
N LEU A 80 -6.68 -2.61 5.27
CA LEU A 80 -6.12 -1.43 5.93
C LEU A 80 -6.43 -1.47 7.42
N THR A 81 -5.46 -1.06 8.23
CA THR A 81 -5.60 -1.01 9.68
C THR A 81 -4.94 0.26 10.20
N LYS A 82 -5.04 0.47 11.52
CA LYS A 82 -4.27 1.52 12.19
C LYS A 82 -3.19 0.93 13.08
N THR A 83 -2.87 -0.34 12.88
CA THR A 83 -1.86 -1.05 13.65
C THR A 83 -0.47 -0.71 13.15
N SER A 84 0.32 -0.03 13.97
CA SER A 84 1.60 0.51 13.52
C SER A 84 2.67 -0.55 13.24
N THR A 85 2.42 -1.80 13.60
CA THR A 85 3.35 -2.89 13.27
C THR A 85 3.09 -3.48 11.90
N ASP A 86 1.98 -3.10 11.25
CA ASP A 86 1.71 -3.51 9.88
C ASP A 86 2.54 -2.66 8.90
N VAL A 87 2.44 -2.97 7.62
CA VAL A 87 3.21 -2.25 6.59
C VAL A 87 2.60 -0.87 6.36
N PRO A 88 3.39 0.21 6.42
CA PRO A 88 2.84 1.54 6.17
C PRO A 88 2.20 1.64 4.79
N ALA A 89 0.98 2.17 4.73
CA ALA A 89 0.26 2.33 3.47
C ALA A 89 0.18 3.79 3.05
N GLY A 90 -0.27 4.66 3.92
CA GLY A 90 -0.37 6.06 3.58
C GLY A 90 -1.33 6.80 4.50
N MET A 91 -1.94 7.84 3.98
CA MET A 91 -2.78 8.73 4.76
C MET A 91 -4.24 8.55 4.36
N CYS A 92 -5.12 8.46 5.36
CA CYS A 92 -6.56 8.39 5.13
C CYS A 92 -7.04 9.72 4.52
N THR A 93 -7.82 9.63 3.44
CA THR A 93 -8.30 10.82 2.74
C THR A 93 -9.82 10.96 2.79
N LEU A 94 -10.52 9.99 3.38
CA LEU A 94 -11.97 10.05 3.52
C LEU A 94 -12.35 9.36 4.82
N LYS A 95 -13.12 10.06 5.65
CA LYS A 95 -13.55 9.49 6.92
C LYS A 95 -14.30 8.18 6.71
N LYS A 96 -14.03 7.20 7.54
CA LYS A 96 -14.65 5.90 7.48
C LYS A 96 -15.25 5.56 8.84
N GLU A 97 -16.51 5.14 8.85
CA GLU A 97 -17.12 4.60 10.07
C GLU A 97 -16.55 3.22 10.34
N SER A 98 -16.60 2.79 11.60
CA SER A 98 -15.91 1.55 11.97
C SER A 98 -16.40 0.33 11.20
N ALA A 99 -17.69 0.23 10.93
CA ALA A 99 -18.25 -0.97 10.28
C ALA A 99 -18.06 -0.96 8.76
N THR A 100 -17.59 0.11 8.18
CA THR A 100 -17.39 0.19 6.74
C THR A 100 -16.17 -0.64 6.32
N ALA A 101 -16.34 -1.44 5.29
CA ALA A 101 -15.32 -2.42 4.88
C ALA A 101 -14.32 -1.86 3.87
N VAL A 102 -14.43 -0.59 3.49
CA VAL A 102 -13.55 0.03 2.51
C VAL A 102 -13.01 1.32 3.08
N GLY A 103 -11.71 1.53 2.95
CA GLY A 103 -11.05 2.78 3.33
C GLY A 103 -10.43 3.43 2.13
N GLN A 104 -10.36 4.76 2.12
CA GLN A 104 -9.71 5.50 1.06
C GLN A 104 -8.36 6.00 1.57
N VAL A 105 -7.31 5.68 0.84
CA VAL A 105 -5.95 5.99 1.28
C VAL A 105 -5.16 6.60 0.14
N LYS A 106 -4.38 7.63 0.46
CA LYS A 106 -3.39 8.18 -0.45
C LYS A 106 -2.07 7.49 -0.15
N LEU A 107 -1.57 6.73 -1.12
CA LEU A 107 -0.29 6.06 -0.95
C LEU A 107 0.80 7.11 -0.92
N LEU A 108 1.71 7.01 0.03
CA LEU A 108 2.77 7.97 0.18
C LEU A 108 4.04 7.54 -0.56
N GLY A 109 4.15 6.27 -0.88
CA GLY A 109 5.25 5.81 -1.71
C GLY A 109 6.62 5.85 -1.07
N ASN A 110 6.69 6.17 0.20
CA ASN A 110 7.98 6.21 0.88
C ASN A 110 7.84 5.60 2.26
N ALA A 111 8.96 5.18 2.77
CA ALA A 111 9.00 4.46 4.02
C ALA A 111 9.15 5.39 5.17
N VAL A 112 8.06 5.93 5.65
CA VAL A 112 8.12 6.71 6.88
C VAL A 112 7.58 5.82 7.98
N LYS A 113 8.47 5.16 8.66
CA LYS A 113 8.07 4.32 9.76
C LYS A 113 8.17 5.12 11.02
N THR A 114 7.02 5.40 11.60
CA THR A 114 6.99 6.27 12.75
C THR A 114 6.93 5.51 14.03
N THR A 115 7.28 4.29 14.06
CA THR A 115 7.28 3.63 15.29
C THR A 115 8.28 4.24 16.11
N GLY A 116 7.91 4.58 17.15
CA GLY A 116 8.75 5.08 18.02
C GLY A 116 9.92 4.33 17.99
N GLU A 117 10.23 4.27 17.08
CA GLU A 117 11.17 3.75 16.99
C GLU A 117 11.67 3.79 17.80
#